data_38586e10f42f361646d6b5bb6e841ef9
#
_entry.id   38586e10f42f361646d6b5bb6e841ef9
#
_cell.length_a   1.000
_cell.length_b   1.000
_cell.length_c   1.000
_cell.angle_alpha   90.00
_cell.angle_beta   90.00
_cell.angle_gamma   90.00
#
_symmetry.space_group_name_H-M   'P 1'
#
loop_
_entity.id
_entity.type
_entity.pdbx_description
1 polymer ?
#
loop_
_entity_poly.entity_id
_entity_poly.type
_entity_poly.pdbx_seq_one_letter_code
_entity_poly.pdbx_strand_id
1 'polypeptide(L)'
;MSFYKNKQNHKIAYKSLRGRGPGIIFIHGLNSDMNGAKAITIEKYARKNNLNFIRFDCRGHGKSEGKFEEFTISDWRKDLLDIIDNIAKGPQILIGSSMGGWIMMLAAKARPQRIKGMIGLAAAPDFGKDLYNALNKKKKKEINTKGITKYMSYGFPFYLT
;
A
#
# COMPACT_ATOMS: atom_id res chain seq x y z
N MET A 1 2.95 -6.04 -17.24
CA MET A 1 2.03 -5.32 -16.34
C MET A 1 0.65 -5.88 -16.57
N SER A 2 -0.07 -6.17 -15.50
CA SER A 2 -1.42 -6.73 -15.53
C SER A 2 -2.35 -5.85 -14.71
N PHE A 3 -3.64 -6.02 -14.89
CA PHE A 3 -4.66 -5.31 -14.12
C PHE A 3 -5.62 -6.32 -13.49
N TYR A 4 -6.00 -6.08 -12.26
CA TYR A 4 -7.07 -6.77 -11.55
C TYR A 4 -8.21 -5.78 -11.30
N LYS A 5 -9.43 -6.18 -11.57
CA LYS A 5 -10.63 -5.36 -11.30
C LYS A 5 -11.17 -5.75 -9.94
N ASN A 6 -11.10 -4.84 -8.99
CA ASN A 6 -11.56 -5.08 -7.63
C ASN A 6 -13.10 -5.05 -7.51
N LYS A 7 -13.62 -5.43 -6.34
CA LYS A 7 -15.08 -5.47 -6.10
C LYS A 7 -15.78 -4.11 -6.23
N GLN A 8 -15.04 -3.01 -6.12
CA GLN A 8 -15.55 -1.65 -6.31
C GLN A 8 -15.35 -1.15 -7.75
N ASN A 9 -15.03 -2.05 -8.68
CA ASN A 9 -14.90 -1.78 -10.10
C ASN A 9 -13.65 -0.96 -10.50
N HIS A 10 -12.67 -0.74 -9.61
CA HIS A 10 -11.41 -0.07 -9.94
C HIS A 10 -10.37 -1.07 -10.48
N LYS A 11 -9.59 -0.64 -11.46
CA LYS A 11 -8.44 -1.40 -11.95
C LYS A 11 -7.21 -1.16 -11.06
N ILE A 12 -6.68 -2.24 -10.53
CA ILE A 12 -5.45 -2.28 -9.74
C ILE A 12 -4.33 -2.80 -10.62
N ALA A 13 -3.32 -1.97 -10.85
CA ALA A 13 -2.14 -2.35 -11.63
C ALA A 13 -1.18 -3.19 -10.78
N TYR A 14 -0.68 -4.29 -11.33
CA TYR A 14 0.31 -5.12 -10.65
C TYR A 14 1.29 -5.77 -11.62
N LYS A 15 2.42 -6.24 -11.07
CA LYS A 15 3.36 -7.14 -11.71
C LYS A 15 3.59 -8.34 -10.82
N SER A 16 3.71 -9.53 -11.42
CA SER A 16 4.00 -10.76 -10.69
C SER A 16 5.13 -11.55 -11.36
N LEU A 17 5.90 -12.23 -10.53
CA LEU A 17 6.84 -13.26 -10.93
C LEU A 17 6.35 -14.59 -10.36
N ARG A 18 6.43 -15.62 -11.17
CA ARG A 18 6.23 -17.00 -10.71
C ARG A 18 7.58 -17.59 -10.30
N GLY A 19 7.60 -18.28 -9.20
CA GLY A 19 8.79 -18.93 -8.63
C GLY A 19 8.41 -19.98 -7.60
N ARG A 20 9.27 -20.21 -6.63
CA ARG A 20 9.12 -21.22 -5.55
C ARG A 20 8.86 -20.55 -4.20
N GLY A 21 8.47 -21.36 -3.22
CA GLY A 21 8.32 -20.96 -1.81
C GLY A 21 7.12 -20.05 -1.53
N PRO A 22 7.05 -19.46 -0.34
CA PRO A 22 6.09 -18.44 0.00
C PRO A 22 6.21 -17.27 -0.96
N GLY A 23 5.07 -16.65 -1.33
CA GLY A 23 5.09 -15.46 -2.15
C GLY A 23 5.60 -14.24 -1.37
N ILE A 24 6.19 -13.28 -2.07
CA ILE A 24 6.56 -11.99 -1.51
C ILE A 24 5.64 -10.95 -2.13
N ILE A 25 4.97 -10.13 -1.32
CA ILE A 25 4.19 -8.98 -1.78
C ILE A 25 4.85 -7.71 -1.28
N PHE A 26 5.22 -6.81 -2.19
CA PHE A 26 5.75 -5.49 -1.86
C PHE A 26 4.64 -4.45 -1.89
N ILE A 27 4.54 -3.64 -0.83
CA ILE A 27 3.58 -2.56 -0.65
C ILE A 27 4.35 -1.23 -0.57
N HIS A 28 4.10 -0.33 -1.52
CA HIS A 28 4.75 0.97 -1.60
C HIS A 28 4.28 1.95 -0.51
N GLY A 29 5.00 3.05 -0.34
CA GLY A 29 4.65 4.15 0.54
C GLY A 29 3.73 5.18 -0.11
N LEU A 30 3.31 6.16 0.67
CA LEU A 30 2.49 7.28 0.22
C LEU A 30 3.22 8.07 -0.90
N ASN A 31 2.47 8.55 -1.89
CA ASN A 31 3.01 9.25 -3.08
C ASN A 31 4.13 8.48 -3.83
N SER A 32 4.14 7.15 -3.72
CA SER A 32 5.06 6.26 -4.42
C SER A 32 4.26 5.32 -5.34
N ASP A 33 4.96 4.42 -6.00
CA ASP A 33 4.36 3.41 -6.85
C ASP A 33 5.13 2.09 -6.83
N MET A 34 4.63 1.10 -7.55
CA MET A 34 5.27 -0.23 -7.65
C MET A 34 6.60 -0.22 -8.41
N ASN A 35 7.01 0.89 -9.04
CA ASN A 35 8.26 1.01 -9.79
C ASN A 35 9.35 1.75 -9.01
N GLY A 36 9.11 2.11 -7.76
CA GLY A 36 10.11 2.72 -6.89
C GLY A 36 11.34 1.81 -6.69
N ALA A 37 12.49 2.40 -6.37
CA ALA A 37 13.78 1.70 -6.26
C ALA A 37 13.72 0.46 -5.34
N LYS A 38 13.02 0.56 -4.19
CA LYS A 38 12.87 -0.56 -3.24
C LYS A 38 12.13 -1.74 -3.89
N ALA A 39 11.00 -1.48 -4.58
CA ALA A 39 10.22 -2.50 -5.25
C ALA A 39 11.02 -3.23 -6.34
N ILE A 40 11.77 -2.47 -7.16
CA ILE A 40 12.61 -3.00 -8.23
C ILE A 40 13.78 -3.83 -7.66
N THR A 41 14.41 -3.37 -6.58
CA THR A 41 15.51 -4.10 -5.94
C THR A 41 15.04 -5.45 -5.41
N ILE A 42 13.87 -5.48 -4.73
CA ILE A 42 13.30 -6.72 -4.21
C ILE A 42 12.85 -7.65 -5.36
N GLU A 43 12.29 -7.09 -6.44
CA GLU A 43 11.96 -7.89 -7.64
C GLU A 43 13.21 -8.55 -8.24
N LYS A 44 14.34 -7.81 -8.37
CA LYS A 44 15.60 -8.37 -8.87
C LYS A 44 16.10 -9.52 -7.98
N TYR A 45 16.03 -9.35 -6.66
CA TYR A 45 16.36 -10.42 -5.70
C TYR A 45 15.44 -11.63 -5.88
N ALA A 46 14.13 -11.43 -5.93
CA ALA A 46 13.16 -12.50 -6.12
C ALA A 46 13.39 -13.27 -7.43
N ARG A 47 13.66 -12.55 -8.52
CA ARG A 47 13.99 -13.14 -9.82
C ARG A 47 15.26 -13.99 -9.78
N LYS A 48 16.35 -13.45 -9.18
CA LYS A 48 17.62 -14.18 -9.04
C LYS A 48 17.47 -15.48 -8.26
N ASN A 49 16.59 -15.49 -7.24
CA ASN A 49 16.38 -16.63 -6.35
C ASN A 49 15.16 -17.49 -6.73
N ASN A 50 14.55 -17.24 -7.89
CA ASN A 50 13.36 -17.95 -8.36
C ASN A 50 12.21 -18.00 -7.33
N LEU A 51 11.90 -16.83 -6.73
CA LEU A 51 10.83 -16.68 -5.74
C LEU A 51 9.55 -16.12 -6.37
N ASN A 52 8.40 -16.52 -5.82
CA ASN A 52 7.13 -15.86 -6.13
C ASN A 52 7.18 -14.41 -5.63
N PHE A 53 6.81 -13.44 -6.46
CA PHE A 53 6.83 -12.03 -6.10
C PHE A 53 5.68 -11.25 -6.75
N ILE A 54 5.08 -10.34 -6.00
CA ILE A 54 4.05 -9.41 -6.49
C ILE A 54 4.40 -8.01 -6.00
N ARG A 55 4.25 -7.02 -6.86
CA ARG A 55 4.18 -5.59 -6.53
C ARG A 55 3.01 -4.96 -7.26
N PHE A 56 2.35 -4.02 -6.64
CA PHE A 56 1.14 -3.41 -7.15
C PHE A 56 1.06 -1.94 -6.76
N ASP A 57 0.25 -1.19 -7.48
CA ASP A 57 -0.10 0.18 -7.15
C ASP A 57 -1.42 0.18 -6.37
N CYS A 58 -1.45 0.80 -5.20
CA CYS A 58 -2.70 1.10 -4.51
C CYS A 58 -3.57 2.05 -5.36
N ARG A 59 -4.89 2.03 -5.20
CA ARG A 59 -5.79 3.00 -5.86
C ARG A 59 -5.30 4.43 -5.69
N GLY A 60 -5.44 5.24 -6.76
CA GLY A 60 -4.97 6.61 -6.76
C GLY A 60 -3.44 6.78 -6.84
N HIS A 61 -2.70 5.69 -7.04
CA HIS A 61 -1.25 5.70 -7.20
C HIS A 61 -0.83 5.02 -8.52
N GLY A 62 0.29 5.45 -9.07
CA GLY A 62 0.95 4.84 -10.22
C GLY A 62 0.05 4.66 -11.43
N LYS A 63 -0.28 3.40 -11.78
CA LYS A 63 -1.13 3.02 -12.91
C LYS A 63 -2.50 2.47 -12.46
N SER A 64 -2.78 2.42 -11.17
CA SER A 64 -4.10 2.08 -10.64
C SER A 64 -5.08 3.23 -10.80
N GLU A 65 -6.37 2.90 -10.97
CA GLU A 65 -7.45 3.88 -11.17
C GLU A 65 -7.76 4.71 -9.92
N GLY A 66 -8.42 5.86 -10.16
CA GLY A 66 -8.90 6.80 -9.16
C GLY A 66 -7.90 7.92 -8.87
N LYS A 67 -8.34 8.90 -8.08
CA LYS A 67 -7.51 10.01 -7.64
C LYS A 67 -7.08 9.76 -6.19
N PHE A 68 -5.85 10.14 -5.87
CA PHE A 68 -5.25 9.92 -4.55
C PHE A 68 -6.14 10.41 -3.40
N GLU A 69 -6.73 11.60 -3.53
CA GLU A 69 -7.58 12.24 -2.54
C GLU A 69 -8.93 11.55 -2.28
N GLU A 70 -9.31 10.60 -3.13
CA GLU A 70 -10.57 9.85 -3.01
C GLU A 70 -10.45 8.63 -2.06
N PHE A 71 -9.22 8.27 -1.64
CA PHE A 71 -8.99 7.02 -0.93
C PHE A 71 -8.31 7.20 0.42
N THR A 72 -8.57 6.23 1.27
CA THR A 72 -8.08 6.17 2.66
C THR A 72 -7.17 4.96 2.87
N ILE A 73 -6.50 4.90 4.01
CA ILE A 73 -5.75 3.71 4.46
C ILE A 73 -6.62 2.44 4.42
N SER A 74 -7.91 2.57 4.76
CA SER A 74 -8.84 1.45 4.72
C SER A 74 -9.08 0.93 3.30
N ASP A 75 -9.08 1.81 2.30
CA ASP A 75 -9.25 1.42 0.91
C ASP A 75 -7.98 0.77 0.37
N TRP A 76 -6.81 1.31 0.67
CA TRP A 76 -5.52 0.70 0.29
C TRP A 76 -5.28 -0.64 1.00
N ARG A 77 -5.78 -0.80 2.24
CA ARG A 77 -5.82 -2.13 2.87
C ARG A 77 -6.68 -3.11 2.08
N LYS A 78 -7.85 -2.69 1.57
CA LYS A 78 -8.70 -3.55 0.73
C LYS A 78 -7.98 -3.95 -0.56
N ASP A 79 -7.23 -3.03 -1.18
CA ASP A 79 -6.43 -3.35 -2.37
C ASP A 79 -5.41 -4.46 -2.09
N LEU A 80 -4.69 -4.38 -0.95
CA LEU A 80 -3.76 -5.45 -0.55
C LEU A 80 -4.49 -6.76 -0.26
N LEU A 81 -5.66 -6.72 0.39
CA LEU A 81 -6.47 -7.92 0.63
C LEU A 81 -6.94 -8.54 -0.68
N ASP A 82 -7.35 -7.74 -1.66
CA ASP A 82 -7.73 -8.23 -2.98
C ASP A 82 -6.53 -8.89 -3.71
N ILE A 83 -5.32 -8.34 -3.61
CA ILE A 83 -4.11 -8.97 -4.14
C ILE A 83 -3.82 -10.31 -3.44
N ILE A 84 -3.94 -10.37 -2.10
CA ILE A 84 -3.73 -11.61 -1.32
C ILE A 84 -4.75 -12.68 -1.68
N ASP A 85 -6.03 -12.30 -1.81
CA ASP A 85 -7.12 -13.25 -1.96
C ASP A 85 -7.30 -13.74 -3.41
N ASN A 86 -7.03 -12.88 -4.41
CA ASN A 86 -7.38 -13.17 -5.80
C ASN A 86 -6.16 -13.36 -6.73
N ILE A 87 -4.99 -12.82 -6.38
CA ILE A 87 -3.80 -12.86 -7.24
C ILE A 87 -2.70 -13.76 -6.64
N ALA A 88 -2.41 -13.58 -5.34
CA ALA A 88 -1.38 -14.33 -4.66
C ALA A 88 -1.84 -15.76 -4.32
N LYS A 89 -0.96 -16.74 -4.53
CA LYS A 89 -1.22 -18.15 -4.18
C LYS A 89 -0.42 -18.55 -2.95
N GLY A 90 -1.07 -19.34 -2.06
CA GLY A 90 -0.43 -19.86 -0.86
C GLY A 90 -0.02 -18.81 0.17
N PRO A 91 0.90 -19.15 1.08
CA PRO A 91 1.39 -18.26 2.12
C PRO A 91 2.22 -17.10 1.55
N GLN A 92 2.17 -15.93 2.20
CA GLN A 92 2.85 -14.71 1.74
C GLN A 92 3.79 -14.14 2.81
N ILE A 93 4.88 -13.54 2.37
CA ILE A 93 5.72 -12.63 3.13
C ILE A 93 5.40 -11.22 2.63
N LEU A 94 5.00 -10.32 3.51
CA LEU A 94 4.68 -8.93 3.16
C LEU A 94 5.89 -8.03 3.43
N ILE A 95 6.22 -7.16 2.47
CA ILE A 95 7.27 -6.16 2.63
C ILE A 95 6.64 -4.80 2.40
N GLY A 96 6.49 -4.01 3.47
CA GLY A 96 5.82 -2.72 3.44
C GLY A 96 6.76 -1.55 3.69
N SER A 97 6.75 -0.55 2.81
CA SER A 97 7.55 0.67 2.98
C SER A 97 6.68 1.83 3.49
N SER A 98 7.08 2.49 4.57
CA SER A 98 6.37 3.66 5.14
C SER A 98 4.88 3.35 5.36
N MET A 99 3.95 4.07 4.73
CA MET A 99 2.51 3.78 4.70
C MET A 99 2.21 2.31 4.36
N GLY A 100 2.96 1.72 3.41
CA GLY A 100 2.80 0.31 3.05
C GLY A 100 3.05 -0.64 4.21
N GLY A 101 3.89 -0.26 5.19
CA GLY A 101 4.08 -0.98 6.44
C GLY A 101 2.84 -0.97 7.33
N TRP A 102 2.11 0.15 7.41
CA TRP A 102 0.84 0.22 8.13
C TRP A 102 -0.22 -0.66 7.45
N ILE A 103 -0.40 -0.51 6.14
CA ILE A 103 -1.33 -1.32 5.35
C ILE A 103 -1.03 -2.82 5.51
N MET A 104 0.26 -3.20 5.49
CA MET A 104 0.73 -4.56 5.72
C MET A 104 0.27 -5.13 7.06
N MET A 105 0.44 -4.40 8.16
CA MET A 105 0.01 -4.82 9.49
C MET A 105 -1.50 -5.02 9.58
N LEU A 106 -2.28 -4.10 8.99
CA LEU A 106 -3.74 -4.19 8.95
C LEU A 106 -4.22 -5.40 8.12
N ALA A 107 -3.54 -5.70 7.01
CA ALA A 107 -3.86 -6.86 6.18
C ALA A 107 -3.46 -8.18 6.86
N ALA A 108 -2.31 -8.23 7.53
CA ALA A 108 -1.86 -9.41 8.28
C ALA A 108 -2.85 -9.77 9.41
N LYS A 109 -3.35 -8.77 10.13
CA LYS A 109 -4.42 -8.97 11.13
C LYS A 109 -5.70 -9.54 10.51
N ALA A 110 -6.03 -9.17 9.28
CA ALA A 110 -7.24 -9.64 8.59
C ALA A 110 -7.09 -11.01 7.93
N ARG A 111 -5.86 -11.45 7.63
CA ARG A 111 -5.55 -12.73 6.97
C ARG A 111 -4.37 -13.46 7.63
N PRO A 112 -4.43 -13.73 8.95
CA PRO A 112 -3.28 -14.29 9.67
C PRO A 112 -2.81 -15.64 9.11
N GLN A 113 -3.72 -16.48 8.59
CA GLN A 113 -3.37 -17.78 8.02
C GLN A 113 -2.61 -17.69 6.69
N ARG A 114 -2.75 -16.54 5.99
CA ARG A 114 -2.09 -16.29 4.70
C ARG A 114 -0.71 -15.66 4.86
N ILE A 115 -0.35 -15.14 6.04
CA ILE A 115 0.88 -14.37 6.24
C ILE A 115 1.88 -15.17 7.07
N LYS A 116 3.06 -15.43 6.48
CA LYS A 116 4.18 -16.15 7.11
C LYS A 116 5.24 -15.23 7.71
N GLY A 117 5.26 -13.98 7.28
CA GLY A 117 6.22 -13.00 7.80
C GLY A 117 5.94 -11.60 7.28
N MET A 118 6.52 -10.62 7.96
CA MET A 118 6.42 -9.21 7.60
C MET A 118 7.77 -8.54 7.74
N ILE A 119 8.12 -7.67 6.79
CA ILE A 119 9.32 -6.82 6.82
C ILE A 119 8.89 -5.37 6.63
N GLY A 120 9.16 -4.54 7.63
CA GLY A 120 8.91 -3.10 7.57
C GLY A 120 10.15 -2.33 7.12
N LEU A 121 10.02 -1.55 6.07
CA LEU A 121 11.06 -0.63 5.61
C LEU A 121 10.67 0.79 6.01
N ALA A 122 11.17 1.27 7.15
CA ALA A 122 10.73 2.51 7.79
C ALA A 122 9.19 2.55 7.88
N ALA A 123 8.58 1.48 8.38
CA ALA A 123 7.14 1.37 8.52
C ALA A 123 6.60 2.50 9.42
N ALA A 124 5.52 3.14 8.98
CA ALA A 124 4.91 4.28 9.67
C ALA A 124 3.45 3.96 10.06
N PRO A 125 3.24 3.08 11.06
CA PRO A 125 1.89 2.79 11.53
C PRO A 125 1.31 4.04 12.19
N ASP A 126 0.01 4.26 11.97
CA ASP A 126 -0.78 5.31 12.64
C ASP A 126 -0.28 6.77 12.44
N PHE A 127 0.53 7.00 11.39
CA PHE A 127 1.09 8.34 11.11
C PHE A 127 0.01 9.42 10.87
N GLY A 128 -1.20 9.04 10.50
CA GLY A 128 -2.32 9.95 10.33
C GLY A 128 -2.68 10.70 11.62
N LYS A 129 -2.55 10.04 12.79
CA LYS A 129 -2.75 10.64 14.10
C LYS A 129 -1.70 11.72 14.39
N ASP A 130 -0.46 11.44 14.08
CA ASP A 130 0.65 12.40 14.30
C ASP A 130 0.49 13.61 13.36
N LEU A 131 0.12 13.37 12.10
CA LEU A 131 -0.18 14.44 11.16
C LEU A 131 -1.36 15.30 11.62
N TYR A 132 -2.45 14.68 12.10
CA TYR A 132 -3.59 15.43 12.65
C TYR A 132 -3.18 16.26 13.87
N ASN A 133 -2.39 15.70 14.78
CA ASN A 133 -1.92 16.40 15.97
C ASN A 133 -1.05 17.63 15.61
N ALA A 134 -0.23 17.53 14.58
CA ALA A 134 0.62 18.59 14.06
C ALA A 134 -0.16 19.70 13.34
N LEU A 135 -1.43 19.51 12.98
CA LEU A 135 -2.24 20.53 12.33
C LEU A 135 -2.49 21.74 13.24
N ASN A 136 -2.45 22.94 12.68
CA ASN A 136 -2.90 24.15 13.35
C ASN A 136 -4.43 24.16 13.55
N LYS A 137 -4.92 25.07 14.42
CA LYS A 137 -6.35 25.19 14.73
C LYS A 137 -7.25 25.37 13.49
N LYS A 138 -6.80 26.15 12.49
CA LYS A 138 -7.54 26.39 11.24
C LYS A 138 -7.74 25.08 10.46
N LYS A 139 -6.68 24.28 10.30
CA LYS A 139 -6.72 23.00 9.58
C LYS A 139 -7.53 21.92 10.33
N LYS A 140 -7.45 21.89 11.67
CA LYS A 140 -8.31 21.04 12.50
C LYS A 140 -9.79 21.40 12.34
N LYS A 141 -10.12 22.68 12.33
CA LYS A 141 -11.50 23.14 12.06
C LYS A 141 -11.94 22.75 10.64
N GLU A 142 -11.08 22.92 9.64
CA GLU A 142 -11.38 22.56 8.25
C GLU A 142 -11.71 21.06 8.10
N ILE A 143 -10.92 20.16 8.69
CA ILE A 143 -11.17 18.71 8.62
C ILE A 143 -12.47 18.35 9.36
N ASN A 144 -12.75 18.96 10.52
CA ASN A 144 -13.96 18.69 11.29
C ASN A 144 -15.24 19.20 10.61
N THR A 145 -15.15 20.23 9.75
CA THR A 145 -16.32 20.81 9.07
C THR A 145 -16.52 20.29 7.65
N LYS A 146 -15.43 20.00 6.94
CA LYS A 146 -15.45 19.59 5.53
C LYS A 146 -15.10 18.10 5.33
N GLY A 147 -14.66 17.40 6.39
CA GLY A 147 -14.18 16.04 6.32
C GLY A 147 -12.81 15.85 5.64
N ILE A 148 -12.18 16.94 5.18
CA ILE A 148 -10.90 16.89 4.47
C ILE A 148 -10.11 18.18 4.66
N THR A 149 -8.80 18.08 4.78
CA THR A 149 -7.89 19.22 4.71
C THR A 149 -6.61 18.85 3.95
N LYS A 150 -6.06 19.84 3.20
CA LYS A 150 -4.78 19.69 2.52
C LYS A 150 -3.65 20.12 3.47
N TYR A 151 -2.66 19.27 3.63
CA TYR A 151 -1.46 19.51 4.42
C TYR A 151 -0.22 19.33 3.53
N MET A 152 0.75 20.24 3.67
CA MET A 152 2.03 20.14 2.95
C MET A 152 3.08 19.53 3.89
N SER A 153 3.71 18.46 3.49
CA SER A 153 4.82 17.85 4.22
C SER A 153 5.90 17.39 3.23
N TYR A 154 7.16 17.70 3.52
CA TYR A 154 8.30 17.38 2.65
C TYR A 154 8.13 17.82 1.18
N GLY A 155 7.43 18.94 0.95
CA GLY A 155 7.18 19.47 -0.40
C GLY A 155 6.04 18.76 -1.17
N PHE A 156 5.34 17.81 -0.56
CA PHE A 156 4.23 17.09 -1.18
C PHE A 156 2.89 17.40 -0.50
N PRO A 157 1.80 17.47 -1.27
CA PRO A 157 0.47 17.58 -0.69
C PRO A 157 0.01 16.24 -0.10
N PHE A 158 -0.50 16.31 1.12
CA PHE A 158 -1.22 15.24 1.79
C PHE A 158 -2.66 15.69 2.01
N TYR A 159 -3.59 14.75 1.90
CA TYR A 159 -4.98 14.97 2.25
C TYR A 159 -5.29 14.14 3.49
N LEU A 160 -5.77 14.82 4.54
CA LEU A 160 -6.26 14.19 5.76
C LEU A 160 -7.79 14.22 5.73
N THR A 161 -8.40 13.07 5.96
CA THR A 161 -9.85 12.85 5.98
C THR A 161 -10.28 12.24 7.29
#